data_d725d485c70fa9cae90da2533afbd6bc
#
_entry.id   d725d485c70fa9cae90da2533afbd6bc
#
_cell.length_a   1.000
_cell.length_b   1.000
_cell.length_c   1.000
_cell.angle_alpha   90.00
_cell.angle_beta   90.00
_cell.angle_gamma   90.00
#
_symmetry.space_group_name_H-M   'P 1'
#
loop_
_entity.id
_entity.type
_entity.pdbx_description
1 polymer ?
#
loop_
_entity_poly.entity_id
_entity_poly.type
_entity_poly.pdbx_seq_one_letter_code
_entity_poly.pdbx_strand_id
1 'polypeptide(L)'
;LQVRTVETGLPTSKILPFSVVSKDPSEVNVSEDASIPTTFTFESPIYLTGEQEYALVLVTPAENYNCWISRMGEVDISTANLPDEQQVLISQQPYLGSLFKSQNGTTWDPSQYEDMKFTIRRAVFNTEPSVGRFFNSELSQGNDEIPSLAPNPITSLSKKAIVGLGTTIAGGSTSPLVTGLVPGVKITQFG
;
A
#
# COMPACT_ATOMS: atom_id res chain seq x y z
N LEU A 1 1.60 -11.73 -1.10
CA LEU A 1 0.77 -11.21 -0.01
C LEU A 1 -0.14 -10.10 -0.51
N GLN A 2 -1.38 -10.07 -0.04
CA GLN A 2 -2.39 -9.05 -0.36
C GLN A 2 -3.12 -8.64 0.91
N VAL A 3 -3.58 -7.39 0.98
CA VAL A 3 -4.53 -6.94 2.01
C VAL A 3 -5.90 -6.78 1.37
N ARG A 4 -6.91 -7.44 1.91
CA ARG A 4 -8.28 -7.42 1.40
C ARG A 4 -9.25 -6.87 2.44
N THR A 5 -10.36 -6.34 1.98
CA THR A 5 -11.46 -5.98 2.88
C THR A 5 -12.16 -7.22 3.42
N VAL A 6 -12.78 -7.08 4.56
CA VAL A 6 -13.63 -8.11 5.19
C VAL A 6 -15.06 -7.62 5.17
N GLU A 7 -15.98 -8.47 4.78
CA GLU A 7 -17.42 -8.23 4.83
C GLU A 7 -18.11 -9.43 5.47
N THR A 8 -19.00 -9.19 6.39
CA THR A 8 -19.68 -10.24 7.17
C THR A 8 -18.73 -11.27 7.81
N GLY A 9 -17.55 -10.81 8.25
CA GLY A 9 -16.54 -11.67 8.86
C GLY A 9 -15.72 -12.53 7.89
N LEU A 10 -15.86 -12.37 6.58
CA LEU A 10 -15.14 -13.14 5.57
C LEU A 10 -14.29 -12.24 4.67
N PRO A 11 -13.10 -12.72 4.26
CA PRO A 11 -12.28 -11.99 3.29
C PRO A 11 -13.01 -11.86 1.94
N THR A 12 -13.02 -10.66 1.39
CA THR A 12 -13.60 -10.39 0.07
C THR A 12 -12.57 -10.54 -1.05
N SER A 13 -13.00 -10.41 -2.29
CA SER A 13 -12.09 -10.31 -3.44
C SER A 13 -11.50 -8.92 -3.64
N LYS A 14 -11.96 -7.92 -2.87
CA LYS A 14 -11.52 -6.54 -3.00
C LYS A 14 -10.17 -6.32 -2.31
N ILE A 15 -9.15 -6.08 -3.12
CA ILE A 15 -7.78 -5.79 -2.67
C ILE A 15 -7.66 -4.28 -2.44
N LEU A 16 -7.00 -3.89 -1.35
CA LEU A 16 -6.70 -2.48 -1.11
C LEU A 16 -5.66 -1.95 -2.11
N PRO A 17 -5.74 -0.68 -2.51
CA PRO A 17 -4.74 -0.08 -3.37
C PRO A 17 -3.32 -0.20 -2.76
N PHE A 18 -2.33 -0.47 -3.60
CA PHE A 18 -0.91 -0.60 -3.23
C PHE A 18 -0.58 -1.70 -2.22
N SER A 19 -1.51 -2.63 -1.96
CA SER A 19 -1.38 -3.67 -0.95
C SER A 19 -1.02 -5.05 -1.48
N VAL A 20 -0.41 -5.13 -2.63
CA VAL A 20 0.08 -6.38 -3.22
C VAL A 20 1.60 -6.41 -3.21
N VAL A 21 2.17 -7.45 -2.63
CA VAL A 21 3.62 -7.70 -2.66
C VAL A 21 3.84 -9.13 -3.10
N SER A 22 4.66 -9.30 -4.11
CA SER A 22 5.13 -10.60 -4.58
C SER A 22 6.55 -10.86 -4.09
N LYS A 23 6.87 -12.13 -3.86
CA LYS A 23 8.22 -12.59 -3.55
C LYS A 23 8.51 -13.82 -4.38
N ASP A 24 9.74 -13.89 -4.86
CA ASP A 24 10.24 -15.09 -5.50
C ASP A 24 10.52 -16.19 -4.45
N PRO A 25 10.49 -17.46 -4.83
CA PRO A 25 10.78 -18.56 -3.91
C PRO A 25 12.11 -18.43 -3.16
N SER A 26 13.12 -17.86 -3.80
CA SER A 26 14.45 -17.61 -3.22
C SER A 26 14.47 -16.55 -2.12
N GLU A 27 13.43 -15.70 -2.05
CA GLU A 27 13.29 -14.66 -1.04
C GLU A 27 12.44 -15.10 0.16
N VAL A 28 11.88 -16.29 0.10
CA VAL A 28 11.08 -16.87 1.19
C VAL A 28 12.02 -17.60 2.15
N ASN A 29 12.04 -17.13 3.38
CA ASN A 29 12.83 -17.78 4.42
C ASN A 29 12.12 -19.05 4.88
N VAL A 30 12.94 -20.07 5.12
CA VAL A 30 12.48 -21.37 5.61
C VAL A 30 13.17 -21.67 6.93
N SER A 31 12.46 -22.21 7.89
CA SER A 31 13.00 -22.68 9.17
C SER A 31 12.26 -23.92 9.64
N GLU A 32 12.93 -24.76 10.43
CA GLU A 32 12.34 -25.97 11.01
C GLU A 32 11.52 -25.70 12.26
N ASP A 33 11.66 -24.51 12.84
CA ASP A 33 11.07 -24.13 14.14
C ASP A 33 10.24 -22.84 14.11
N ALA A 34 9.90 -22.35 12.93
CA ALA A 34 9.19 -21.08 12.71
C ALA A 34 9.90 -19.82 13.28
N SER A 35 11.22 -19.89 13.55
CA SER A 35 11.98 -18.78 14.14
C SER A 35 12.33 -17.68 13.12
N ILE A 36 12.46 -18.03 11.85
CA ILE A 36 12.92 -17.12 10.80
C ILE A 36 11.73 -16.58 10.01
N PRO A 37 11.36 -15.30 10.19
CA PRO A 37 10.23 -14.73 9.47
C PRO A 37 10.56 -14.37 8.03
N THR A 38 9.60 -14.49 7.13
CA THR A 38 9.61 -13.87 5.81
C THR A 38 8.96 -12.49 5.91
N THR A 39 9.71 -11.45 5.57
CA THR A 39 9.23 -10.07 5.64
C THR A 39 8.68 -9.61 4.30
N PHE A 40 7.48 -9.11 4.28
CA PHE A 40 6.83 -8.46 3.14
C PHE A 40 6.81 -6.95 3.37
N THR A 41 7.43 -6.20 2.47
CA THR A 41 7.47 -4.74 2.55
C THR A 41 6.70 -4.17 1.38
N PHE A 42 5.68 -3.37 1.66
CA PHE A 42 4.93 -2.66 0.63
C PHE A 42 5.70 -1.44 0.15
N GLU A 43 5.55 -1.07 -1.12
CA GLU A 43 6.23 0.10 -1.70
C GLU A 43 5.87 1.41 -1.00
N SER A 44 4.64 1.49 -0.50
CA SER A 44 4.15 2.64 0.27
C SER A 44 3.31 2.16 1.45
N PRO A 45 3.19 2.98 2.52
CA PRO A 45 2.28 2.67 3.61
C PRO A 45 0.84 2.52 3.12
N ILE A 46 0.16 1.47 3.59
CA ILE A 46 -1.23 1.21 3.25
C ILE A 46 -2.10 1.87 4.30
N TYR A 47 -3.07 2.65 3.83
CA TYR A 47 -4.05 3.25 4.72
C TYR A 47 -5.11 2.23 5.12
N LEU A 48 -5.23 2.02 6.42
CA LEU A 48 -6.29 1.21 7.03
C LEU A 48 -7.20 2.12 7.86
N THR A 49 -8.49 2.04 7.62
CA THR A 49 -9.48 2.76 8.42
C THR A 49 -9.60 2.08 9.78
N GLY A 50 -9.64 2.88 10.84
CA GLY A 50 -9.88 2.36 12.19
C GLY A 50 -11.24 1.66 12.30
N GLU A 51 -11.33 0.70 13.22
CA GLU A 51 -12.55 -0.06 13.51
C GLU A 51 -13.11 -0.89 12.33
N GLN A 52 -12.29 -1.13 11.31
CA GLN A 52 -12.60 -2.02 10.20
C GLN A 52 -11.70 -3.24 10.22
N GLU A 53 -12.28 -4.37 9.85
CA GLU A 53 -11.53 -5.62 9.71
C GLU A 53 -10.91 -5.72 8.32
N TYR A 54 -9.70 -6.26 8.27
CA TYR A 54 -8.96 -6.52 7.05
C TYR A 54 -8.36 -7.92 7.10
N ALA A 55 -8.20 -8.52 5.96
CA ALA A 55 -7.58 -9.84 5.84
C ALA A 55 -6.21 -9.72 5.17
N LEU A 56 -5.21 -10.33 5.78
CA LEU A 56 -3.91 -10.60 5.16
C LEU A 56 -4.00 -11.91 4.41
N VAL A 57 -3.89 -11.89 3.09
CA VAL A 57 -4.09 -13.06 2.26
C VAL A 57 -2.78 -13.45 1.60
N LEU A 58 -2.30 -14.65 1.89
CA LEU A 58 -1.21 -15.29 1.20
C LEU A 58 -1.76 -16.07 0.02
N VAL A 59 -1.27 -15.81 -1.17
CA VAL A 59 -1.67 -16.50 -2.39
C VAL A 59 -0.43 -17.10 -3.03
N THR A 60 -0.49 -18.36 -3.38
CA THR A 60 0.55 -19.04 -4.13
C THR A 60 -0.07 -19.86 -5.26
N PRO A 61 0.53 -19.89 -6.44
CA PRO A 61 0.14 -20.78 -7.52
C PRO A 61 0.71 -22.20 -7.38
N ALA A 62 1.62 -22.40 -6.43
CA ALA A 62 2.30 -23.67 -6.23
C ALA A 62 1.73 -24.43 -5.04
N GLU A 63 1.65 -25.77 -5.18
CA GLU A 63 1.12 -26.65 -4.14
C GLU A 63 2.10 -26.92 -3.00
N ASN A 64 3.37 -26.60 -3.19
CA ASN A 64 4.45 -26.97 -2.26
C ASN A 64 4.78 -25.88 -1.21
N TYR A 65 3.97 -24.83 -1.13
CA TYR A 65 4.17 -23.81 -0.10
C TYR A 65 3.44 -24.18 1.18
N ASN A 66 4.21 -24.31 2.25
CA ASN A 66 3.68 -24.54 3.59
C ASN A 66 3.97 -23.32 4.48
N CYS A 67 3.03 -22.98 5.33
CA CYS A 67 3.21 -21.99 6.36
C CYS A 67 3.10 -22.65 7.74
N TRP A 68 3.94 -22.20 8.66
CA TRP A 68 3.80 -22.59 10.05
C TRP A 68 2.51 -22.01 10.65
N ILE A 69 1.74 -22.86 11.26
CA ILE A 69 0.54 -22.51 12.02
C ILE A 69 0.66 -23.05 13.44
N SER A 70 0.01 -22.38 14.39
CA SER A 70 -0.22 -22.93 15.71
C SER A 70 -1.58 -23.62 15.74
N ARG A 71 -1.67 -24.75 16.44
CA ARG A 71 -2.94 -25.46 16.64
C ARG A 71 -3.15 -25.71 18.12
N MET A 72 -4.36 -25.44 18.61
CA MET A 72 -4.72 -25.70 19.99
C MET A 72 -4.55 -27.17 20.35
N GLY A 73 -3.91 -27.42 21.48
CA GLY A 73 -3.61 -28.76 21.98
C GLY A 73 -2.34 -29.39 21.43
N GLU A 74 -1.65 -28.74 20.49
CA GLU A 74 -0.33 -29.18 20.02
C GLU A 74 0.80 -28.48 20.80
N VAL A 75 1.98 -29.08 20.77
CA VAL A 75 3.18 -28.51 21.41
C VAL A 75 3.71 -27.36 20.57
N ASP A 76 4.08 -26.27 21.24
CA ASP A 76 4.83 -25.19 20.60
C ASP A 76 6.16 -25.75 20.08
N ILE A 77 6.37 -25.64 18.77
CA ILE A 77 7.54 -26.20 18.07
C ILE A 77 8.86 -25.69 18.66
N SER A 78 8.89 -24.47 19.17
CA SER A 78 10.08 -23.91 19.81
C SER A 78 10.49 -24.67 21.08
N THR A 79 9.57 -25.40 21.68
CA THR A 79 9.78 -26.18 22.89
C THR A 79 9.73 -27.70 22.65
N ALA A 80 9.49 -28.15 21.42
CA ALA A 80 9.30 -29.55 21.10
C ALA A 80 10.52 -30.43 21.38
N ASN A 81 11.73 -29.86 21.38
CA ASN A 81 12.98 -30.55 21.69
C ASN A 81 13.31 -30.58 23.19
N LEU A 82 12.47 -29.97 24.04
CA LEU A 82 12.66 -29.99 25.49
C LEU A 82 12.02 -31.23 26.10
N PRO A 83 12.42 -31.61 27.31
CA PRO A 83 11.73 -32.66 28.07
C PRO A 83 10.22 -32.36 28.21
N ASP A 84 9.39 -33.38 28.23
CA ASP A 84 7.93 -33.27 28.26
C ASP A 84 7.39 -32.29 29.32
N GLU A 85 8.06 -32.21 30.46
CA GLU A 85 7.72 -31.31 31.55
C GLU A 85 7.96 -29.83 31.25
N GLN A 86 8.79 -29.54 30.25
CA GLN A 86 9.15 -28.18 29.81
C GLN A 86 8.51 -27.80 28.47
N GLN A 87 7.81 -28.72 27.85
CA GLN A 87 7.07 -28.42 26.63
C GLN A 87 5.86 -27.55 26.92
N VAL A 88 5.65 -26.57 26.07
CA VAL A 88 4.51 -25.66 26.14
C VAL A 88 3.42 -26.12 25.20
N LEU A 89 2.25 -26.42 25.71
CA LEU A 89 1.07 -26.69 24.88
C LEU A 89 0.38 -25.39 24.52
N ILE A 90 -0.05 -25.28 23.28
CA ILE A 90 -0.84 -24.15 22.79
C ILE A 90 -2.26 -24.30 23.34
N SER A 91 -2.59 -23.52 24.35
CA SER A 91 -3.84 -23.60 25.09
C SER A 91 -4.84 -22.49 24.77
N GLN A 92 -4.38 -21.43 24.08
CA GLN A 92 -5.20 -20.27 23.76
C GLN A 92 -4.93 -19.78 22.35
N GLN A 93 -5.97 -19.35 21.68
CA GLN A 93 -5.91 -18.58 20.42
C GLN A 93 -5.94 -17.09 20.73
N PRO A 94 -5.34 -16.23 19.87
CA PRO A 94 -5.52 -14.79 19.97
C PRO A 94 -7.02 -14.42 19.95
N TYR A 95 -7.40 -13.47 20.78
CA TYR A 95 -8.80 -13.01 20.84
C TYR A 95 -9.25 -12.25 19.60
N LEU A 96 -8.31 -11.78 18.78
CA LEU A 96 -8.59 -10.99 17.59
C LEU A 96 -8.08 -11.72 16.36
N GLY A 97 -9.01 -11.91 15.44
CA GLY A 97 -8.73 -12.54 14.16
C GLY A 97 -9.09 -14.02 14.13
N SER A 98 -9.11 -14.55 12.94
CA SER A 98 -9.34 -15.96 12.64
C SER A 98 -8.54 -16.37 11.42
N LEU A 99 -8.02 -17.58 11.41
CA LEU A 99 -7.38 -18.14 10.23
C LEU A 99 -8.45 -18.67 9.28
N PHE A 100 -8.33 -18.28 8.02
CA PHE A 100 -9.17 -18.78 6.94
C PHE A 100 -8.32 -19.55 5.94
N LYS A 101 -8.85 -20.64 5.43
CA LYS A 101 -8.23 -21.43 4.37
C LYS A 101 -9.10 -21.39 3.13
N SER A 102 -8.49 -21.32 1.96
CA SER A 102 -9.19 -21.30 0.69
C SER A 102 -8.36 -22.01 -0.38
N GLN A 103 -9.01 -22.78 -1.22
CA GLN A 103 -8.39 -23.41 -2.40
C GLN A 103 -8.54 -22.54 -3.66
N ASN A 104 -9.57 -21.72 -3.71
CA ASN A 104 -9.91 -20.92 -4.89
C ASN A 104 -9.74 -19.40 -4.69
N GLY A 105 -9.35 -18.96 -3.50
CA GLY A 105 -9.18 -17.55 -3.16
C GLY A 105 -10.47 -16.73 -3.06
N THR A 106 -11.63 -17.39 -3.14
CA THR A 106 -12.96 -16.74 -3.07
C THR A 106 -13.86 -17.34 -2.02
N THR A 107 -13.75 -18.64 -1.78
CA THR A 107 -14.50 -19.35 -0.74
C THR A 107 -13.56 -19.60 0.44
N TRP A 108 -13.96 -19.22 1.62
CA TRP A 108 -13.13 -19.27 2.82
C TRP A 108 -13.73 -20.14 3.91
N ASP A 109 -12.92 -21.06 4.41
CA ASP A 109 -13.27 -21.92 5.53
C ASP A 109 -12.57 -21.40 6.80
N PRO A 110 -13.31 -20.95 7.82
CA PRO A 110 -12.72 -20.47 9.07
C PRO A 110 -12.20 -21.66 9.90
N SER A 111 -11.03 -21.49 10.51
CA SER A 111 -10.48 -22.40 11.48
C SER A 111 -10.48 -21.76 12.87
N GLN A 112 -11.15 -22.38 13.84
CA GLN A 112 -11.21 -21.89 15.22
C GLN A 112 -10.08 -22.43 16.11
N TYR A 113 -9.36 -23.42 15.60
CA TYR A 113 -8.33 -24.11 16.38
C TYR A 113 -6.91 -23.83 15.88
N GLU A 114 -6.78 -23.11 14.80
CA GLU A 114 -5.50 -22.84 14.15
C GLU A 114 -5.34 -21.34 13.93
N ASP A 115 -4.11 -20.89 14.05
CA ASP A 115 -3.75 -19.50 13.76
C ASP A 115 -2.36 -19.39 13.17
N MET A 116 -2.07 -18.26 12.55
CA MET A 116 -0.78 -17.97 11.94
C MET A 116 -0.11 -16.80 12.64
N LYS A 117 1.14 -16.98 13.04
CA LYS A 117 1.93 -15.92 13.65
C LYS A 117 2.35 -14.88 12.61
N PHE A 118 2.05 -13.64 12.87
CA PHE A 118 2.51 -12.52 12.05
C PHE A 118 2.80 -11.28 12.90
N THR A 119 3.58 -10.37 12.33
CA THR A 119 3.89 -9.08 12.94
C THR A 119 3.60 -7.97 11.94
N ILE A 120 2.76 -7.03 12.33
CA ILE A 120 2.47 -5.83 11.52
C ILE A 120 3.32 -4.68 12.02
N ARG A 121 4.00 -4.02 11.09
CA ARG A 121 4.72 -2.78 11.35
C ARG A 121 3.97 -1.62 10.71
N ARG A 122 3.68 -0.60 11.49
CA ARG A 122 3.06 0.62 11.00
C ARG A 122 4.11 1.65 10.63
N ALA A 123 3.78 2.49 9.64
CA ALA A 123 4.58 3.68 9.36
C ALA A 123 4.49 4.68 10.54
N VAL A 124 5.62 5.28 10.86
CA VAL A 124 5.69 6.39 11.80
C VAL A 124 6.00 7.63 10.97
N PHE A 125 5.04 8.53 10.88
CA PHE A 125 5.19 9.78 10.14
C PHE A 125 5.81 10.85 11.03
N ASN A 126 6.73 11.62 10.45
CA ASN A 126 7.20 12.82 11.08
C ASN A 126 6.10 13.89 10.98
N THR A 127 5.73 14.46 12.12
CA THR A 127 4.69 15.50 12.23
C THR A 127 5.28 16.92 12.18
N GLU A 128 6.60 17.05 12.05
CA GLU A 128 7.24 18.35 11.90
C GLU A 128 6.84 19.02 10.58
N PRO A 129 6.72 20.35 10.55
CA PRO A 129 6.46 21.08 9.33
C PRO A 129 7.49 20.76 8.26
N SER A 130 7.03 20.43 7.07
CA SER A 130 7.90 20.10 5.96
C SER A 130 7.44 20.80 4.68
N VAL A 131 8.35 20.99 3.75
CA VAL A 131 8.08 21.58 2.45
C VAL A 131 8.22 20.49 1.39
N GLY A 132 7.12 20.16 0.74
CA GLY A 132 7.13 19.31 -0.44
C GLY A 132 7.45 20.13 -1.69
N ARG A 133 8.47 19.70 -2.45
CA ARG A 133 8.78 20.27 -3.75
C ARG A 133 8.49 19.22 -4.82
N PHE A 134 7.62 19.57 -5.74
CA PHE A 134 7.27 18.72 -6.87
C PHE A 134 8.02 19.21 -8.11
N PHE A 135 8.73 18.31 -8.75
CA PHE A 135 9.46 18.59 -9.96
C PHE A 135 8.90 17.70 -11.07
N ASN A 136 8.66 18.29 -12.22
CA ASN A 136 8.43 17.52 -13.44
C ASN A 136 9.73 17.51 -14.26
N SER A 137 10.45 16.41 -14.18
CA SER A 137 11.74 16.25 -14.86
C SER A 137 11.65 16.19 -16.37
N GLU A 138 10.46 15.94 -16.91
CA GLU A 138 10.22 15.87 -18.36
C GLU A 138 9.95 17.24 -18.99
N LEU A 139 9.92 18.29 -18.20
CA LEU A 139 9.85 19.66 -18.66
C LEU A 139 11.21 20.14 -19.19
N SER A 140 11.85 19.32 -19.96
CA SER A 140 13.10 19.67 -20.61
C SER A 140 12.87 20.70 -21.67
N GLN A 141 13.65 21.73 -21.68
CA GLN A 141 13.36 22.89 -22.46
C GLN A 141 14.48 23.44 -23.29
N GLY A 142 15.42 22.64 -23.59
CA GLY A 142 16.54 23.11 -24.39
C GLY A 142 17.27 24.26 -23.70
N ASN A 143 17.13 25.46 -24.22
CA ASN A 143 17.75 26.66 -23.65
C ASN A 143 16.76 27.57 -22.93
N ASP A 144 15.58 27.09 -22.63
CA ASP A 144 14.56 27.92 -22.00
C ASP A 144 14.77 28.03 -20.51
N GLU A 145 14.74 29.23 -20.01
CA GLU A 145 14.81 29.51 -18.58
C GLU A 145 13.49 29.19 -17.86
N ILE A 146 12.40 29.05 -18.62
CA ILE A 146 11.07 28.80 -18.07
C ILE A 146 10.63 27.38 -18.50
N PRO A 147 10.43 26.47 -17.53
CA PRO A 147 9.94 25.14 -17.83
C PRO A 147 8.55 25.22 -18.45
N SER A 148 8.35 24.58 -19.60
CA SER A 148 7.03 24.43 -20.18
C SER A 148 6.35 23.17 -19.66
N LEU A 149 5.03 23.16 -19.70
CA LEU A 149 4.28 21.96 -19.35
C LEU A 149 4.48 20.87 -20.41
N ALA A 150 4.52 19.62 -19.94
CA ALA A 150 4.54 18.47 -20.83
C ALA A 150 3.36 18.51 -21.84
N PRO A 151 3.47 17.85 -23.00
CA PRO A 151 2.41 17.81 -23.99
C PRO A 151 1.05 17.37 -23.44
N ASN A 152 1.05 16.57 -22.41
CA ASN A 152 -0.16 16.12 -21.71
C ASN A 152 -0.15 16.59 -20.24
N PRO A 153 -0.37 17.87 -19.97
CA PRO A 153 -0.36 18.38 -18.60
C PRO A 153 -1.52 17.79 -17.80
N ILE A 154 -1.34 17.77 -16.48
CA ILE A 154 -2.41 17.34 -15.56
C ILE A 154 -3.62 18.26 -15.76
N THR A 155 -4.71 17.69 -16.24
CA THR A 155 -5.92 18.46 -16.57
C THR A 155 -6.78 18.82 -15.35
N SER A 156 -6.46 18.28 -14.19
CA SER A 156 -7.16 18.56 -12.92
C SER A 156 -6.82 19.91 -12.31
N LEU A 157 -5.77 20.55 -12.77
CA LEU A 157 -5.43 21.90 -12.35
C LEU A 157 -6.40 22.92 -12.96
N SER A 158 -6.65 24.00 -12.22
CA SER A 158 -7.51 25.07 -12.68
C SER A 158 -7.09 25.56 -14.08
N LYS A 159 -8.00 25.53 -15.02
CA LYS A 159 -7.82 26.07 -16.38
C LYS A 159 -7.95 27.59 -16.45
N LYS A 160 -8.12 28.24 -15.31
CA LYS A 160 -8.27 29.70 -15.25
C LYS A 160 -6.90 30.33 -15.14
N ALA A 161 -6.59 31.21 -16.05
CA ALA A 161 -5.50 32.15 -15.93
C ALA A 161 -6.01 33.40 -15.23
N ILE A 162 -5.36 33.83 -14.17
CA ILE A 162 -5.67 35.11 -13.50
C ILE A 162 -4.79 36.16 -14.14
N VAL A 163 -5.40 37.11 -14.79
CA VAL A 163 -4.72 38.25 -15.38
C VAL A 163 -5.00 39.47 -14.50
N GLY A 164 -3.97 40.16 -14.09
CA GLY A 164 -4.12 41.32 -13.20
C GLY A 164 -4.92 42.46 -13.85
N LEU A 165 -5.62 43.21 -13.02
CA LEU A 165 -6.34 44.42 -13.44
C LEU A 165 -5.39 45.41 -14.14
N GLY A 166 -5.82 45.97 -15.23
CA GLY A 166 -5.01 46.88 -16.04
C GLY A 166 -4.17 46.23 -17.13
N THR A 167 -4.23 44.89 -17.22
CA THR A 167 -3.55 44.16 -18.31
C THR A 167 -4.39 44.24 -19.57
N THR A 168 -3.89 44.89 -20.60
CA THR A 168 -4.55 44.91 -21.90
C THR A 168 -4.06 43.75 -22.71
N ILE A 169 -4.91 42.77 -22.95
CA ILE A 169 -4.67 41.69 -23.87
C ILE A 169 -5.19 42.10 -25.23
N ALA A 170 -4.57 43.08 -25.85
CA ALA A 170 -4.79 43.40 -27.26
C ALA A 170 -3.77 42.63 -28.09
N GLY A 171 -4.16 42.18 -29.26
CA GLY A 171 -3.31 41.36 -30.12
C GLY A 171 -1.87 41.87 -30.20
N GLY A 172 -0.92 41.06 -29.83
CA GLY A 172 0.51 41.36 -29.83
C GLY A 172 1.05 42.08 -28.58
N SER A 173 0.26 42.32 -27.57
CA SER A 173 0.76 42.92 -26.34
C SER A 173 1.57 41.91 -25.49
N THR A 174 2.83 42.20 -25.33
CA THR A 174 3.72 41.45 -24.41
C THR A 174 3.61 42.02 -23.00
N SER A 175 2.43 41.96 -22.43
CA SER A 175 2.30 42.35 -21.04
C SER A 175 3.02 41.33 -20.12
N PRO A 176 3.89 41.78 -19.23
CA PRO A 176 4.58 40.87 -18.29
C PRO A 176 3.63 40.09 -17.39
N LEU A 177 2.38 40.52 -17.26
CA LEU A 177 1.35 39.81 -16.47
C LEU A 177 0.74 38.61 -17.20
N VAL A 178 1.05 38.45 -18.49
CA VAL A 178 0.64 37.31 -19.29
C VAL A 178 1.77 36.27 -19.44
N THR A 179 2.89 36.54 -18.83
CA THR A 179 4.02 35.58 -18.78
C THR A 179 3.58 34.31 -18.06
N GLY A 180 3.78 33.15 -18.67
CA GLY A 180 3.37 31.84 -18.15
C GLY A 180 2.08 31.30 -18.75
N LEU A 181 1.44 32.00 -19.68
CA LEU A 181 0.36 31.42 -20.47
C LEU A 181 0.94 30.45 -21.50
N VAL A 182 0.54 29.21 -21.40
CA VAL A 182 0.93 28.18 -22.38
C VAL A 182 0.02 28.27 -23.59
N PRO A 183 0.54 28.14 -24.82
CA PRO A 183 -0.27 28.11 -26.04
C PRO A 183 -1.39 27.07 -25.91
N GLY A 184 -2.62 27.46 -26.23
CA GLY A 184 -3.79 26.59 -26.13
C GLY A 184 -4.57 26.69 -24.82
N VAL A 185 -4.10 27.44 -23.83
CA VAL A 185 -4.89 27.73 -22.62
C VAL A 185 -5.95 28.79 -22.94
N LYS A 186 -7.19 28.43 -22.73
CA LYS A 186 -8.32 29.35 -22.88
C LYS A 186 -8.43 30.24 -21.66
N ILE A 187 -8.30 31.53 -21.84
CA ILE A 187 -8.60 32.52 -20.77
C ILE A 187 -10.11 32.61 -20.64
N THR A 188 -10.61 32.21 -19.49
CA THR A 188 -12.07 32.20 -19.21
C THR A 188 -12.52 33.28 -18.25
N GLN A 189 -11.58 33.94 -17.57
CA GLN A 189 -11.89 34.97 -16.59
C GLN A 189 -10.68 35.89 -16.38
N PHE A 190 -10.95 37.17 -16.28
CA PHE A 190 -10.01 38.19 -15.82
C PHE A 190 -10.33 38.55 -14.38
N GLY A 191 -9.31 38.61 -13.52
CA GLY A 191 -9.43 39.04 -12.13
C GLY A 191 -9.24 40.52 -11.96
#